data_3629eccd69253cde7fbf24e706d2eea4
#
_entry.id   3629eccd69253cde7fbf24e706d2eea4
#
_cell.length_a   1.000
_cell.length_b   1.000
_cell.length_c   1.000
_cell.angle_alpha   90.00
_cell.angle_beta   90.00
_cell.angle_gamma   90.00
#
_symmetry.space_group_name_H-M   'P 1'
#
loop_
_entity.id
_entity.type
_entity.pdbx_description
1 polymer ?
#
loop_
_entity_poly.entity_id
_entity_poly.type
_entity_poly.pdbx_seq_one_letter_code
_entity_poly.pdbx_strand_id
1 'polypeptide(L)'
;MKKKIKYIFKNWWLIGSFSIVLLIIWNTSVLFQLIKTEERNKIELWAIAQKELIKSSNLNFNNSNLPFDIIQKIGKTPIIQVNSKGKIIDFKNIDIENMENKIDSLFLYNKLNLFKSQNEPIIVKYKNLIDQKIYYGDSTLLQKLKYYPLALSLIIILFALVIFYVYKTSIISEQNMLWAGIAKETAHQIAT
;
A
#
# COMPACT_ATOMS: atom_id res chain seq x y z
N MET A 1 -20.36 2.89 43.18
CA MET A 1 -20.30 3.54 41.86
C MET A 1 -18.96 4.20 41.55
N LYS A 2 -18.34 4.94 42.46
CA LYS A 2 -17.05 5.65 42.21
C LYS A 2 -15.84 4.73 41.86
N LYS A 3 -15.76 3.50 42.34
CA LYS A 3 -14.67 2.55 42.00
C LYS A 3 -14.72 2.06 40.54
N LYS A 4 -15.92 1.85 39.95
CA LYS A 4 -16.07 1.44 38.54
C LYS A 4 -15.64 2.54 37.56
N ILE A 5 -15.93 3.80 37.88
CA ILE A 5 -15.57 4.95 37.07
C ILE A 5 -14.03 5.14 37.03
N LYS A 6 -13.35 4.92 38.18
CA LYS A 6 -11.88 4.99 38.25
C LYS A 6 -11.17 3.90 37.43
N TYR A 7 -11.79 2.73 37.26
CA TYR A 7 -11.28 1.64 36.42
C TYR A 7 -11.43 1.94 34.94
N ILE A 8 -12.53 2.57 34.54
CA ILE A 8 -12.76 2.98 33.13
C ILE A 8 -11.78 4.11 32.75
N PHE A 9 -11.56 5.09 33.63
CA PHE A 9 -10.59 6.17 33.40
C PHE A 9 -9.14 5.68 33.38
N LYS A 10 -8.81 4.62 34.14
CA LYS A 10 -7.47 4.03 34.16
C LYS A 10 -7.06 3.44 32.80
N ASN A 11 -8.03 3.01 31.97
CA ASN A 11 -7.76 2.35 30.69
C ASN A 11 -8.13 3.23 29.47
N TRP A 12 -8.56 4.48 29.66
CA TRP A 12 -8.97 5.35 28.53
C TRP A 12 -7.82 5.64 27.56
N TRP A 13 -6.61 5.74 28.06
CA TRP A 13 -5.45 5.91 27.19
C TRP A 13 -5.23 4.72 26.24
N LEU A 14 -5.59 3.50 26.67
CA LEU A 14 -5.57 2.31 25.78
C LEU A 14 -6.61 2.43 24.66
N ILE A 15 -7.82 2.90 24.99
CA ILE A 15 -8.87 3.15 23.99
C ILE A 15 -8.42 4.26 23.04
N GLY A 16 -7.82 5.32 23.55
CA GLY A 16 -7.27 6.42 22.74
C GLY A 16 -6.16 5.94 21.79
N SER A 17 -5.20 5.16 22.30
CA SER A 17 -4.12 4.61 21.46
C SER A 17 -4.66 3.67 20.38
N PHE A 18 -5.62 2.81 20.69
CA PHE A 18 -6.28 1.93 19.75
C PHE A 18 -7.05 2.70 18.67
N SER A 19 -7.75 3.77 19.05
CA SER A 19 -8.43 4.66 18.07
C SER A 19 -7.46 5.33 17.12
N ILE A 20 -6.30 5.76 17.60
CA ILE A 20 -5.25 6.36 16.75
C ILE A 20 -4.74 5.33 15.73
N VAL A 21 -4.52 4.09 16.15
CA VAL A 21 -4.10 3.00 15.24
C VAL A 21 -5.13 2.78 14.15
N LEU A 22 -6.40 2.68 14.51
CA LEU A 22 -7.49 2.51 13.54
C LEU A 22 -7.57 3.68 12.56
N LEU A 23 -7.40 4.92 13.03
CA LEU A 23 -7.37 6.11 12.19
C LEU A 23 -6.19 6.09 11.21
N ILE A 24 -5.01 5.66 11.64
CA ILE A 24 -3.84 5.53 10.77
C ILE A 24 -4.07 4.48 9.68
N ILE A 25 -4.60 3.30 10.06
CA ILE A 25 -4.91 2.23 9.10
C ILE A 25 -5.97 2.69 8.10
N TRP A 26 -7.02 3.35 8.57
CA TRP A 26 -8.06 3.94 7.72
C TRP A 26 -7.47 4.95 6.73
N ASN A 27 -6.72 5.92 7.22
CA ASN A 27 -6.10 6.97 6.39
C ASN A 27 -5.15 6.35 5.33
N THR A 28 -4.34 5.36 5.72
CA THR A 28 -3.45 4.65 4.79
C THR A 28 -4.22 3.88 3.72
N SER A 29 -5.36 3.26 4.08
CA SER A 29 -6.25 2.60 3.12
C SER A 29 -6.84 3.57 2.11
N VAL A 30 -7.30 4.74 2.56
CA VAL A 30 -7.83 5.80 1.69
C VAL A 30 -6.74 6.30 0.74
N LEU A 31 -5.53 6.55 1.25
CA LEU A 31 -4.39 6.97 0.43
C LEU A 31 -4.02 5.92 -0.63
N PHE A 32 -4.03 4.64 -0.27
CA PHE A 32 -3.79 3.55 -1.20
C PHE A 32 -4.81 3.54 -2.35
N GLN A 33 -6.10 3.68 -2.05
CA GLN A 33 -7.16 3.73 -3.06
C GLN A 33 -7.02 4.96 -3.97
N LEU A 34 -6.68 6.12 -3.39
CA LEU A 34 -6.44 7.34 -4.16
C LEU A 34 -5.31 7.15 -5.17
N ILE A 35 -4.16 6.63 -4.74
CA ILE A 35 -3.01 6.38 -5.62
C ILE A 35 -3.36 5.34 -6.69
N LYS A 36 -4.12 4.31 -6.33
CA LYS A 36 -4.58 3.30 -7.30
C LYS A 36 -5.47 3.90 -8.39
N THR A 37 -6.36 4.82 -8.03
CA THR A 37 -7.20 5.55 -8.98
C THR A 37 -6.38 6.48 -9.88
N GLU A 38 -5.40 7.17 -9.31
CA GLU A 38 -4.48 8.01 -10.08
C GLU A 38 -3.64 7.22 -11.08
N GLU A 39 -3.16 6.05 -10.70
CA GLU A 39 -2.47 5.15 -11.64
C GLU A 39 -3.38 4.69 -12.77
N ARG A 40 -4.61 4.31 -12.47
CA ARG A 40 -5.62 3.97 -13.48
C ARG A 40 -5.82 5.10 -14.48
N ASN A 41 -6.04 6.33 -13.99
CA ASN A 41 -6.24 7.52 -14.83
C ASN A 41 -5.04 7.75 -15.76
N LYS A 42 -3.82 7.55 -15.28
CA LYS A 42 -2.61 7.66 -16.11
C LYS A 42 -2.58 6.62 -17.23
N ILE A 43 -2.96 5.38 -16.95
CA ILE A 43 -3.01 4.32 -17.97
C ILE A 43 -4.14 4.58 -18.97
N GLU A 44 -5.28 5.10 -18.54
CA GLU A 44 -6.36 5.51 -19.45
C GLU A 44 -5.93 6.64 -20.39
N LEU A 45 -5.22 7.64 -19.86
CA LEU A 45 -4.64 8.72 -20.67
C LEU A 45 -3.62 8.18 -21.70
N TRP A 46 -2.80 7.24 -21.29
CA TRP A 46 -1.85 6.57 -22.19
C TRP A 46 -2.57 5.79 -23.30
N ALA A 47 -3.65 5.07 -22.95
CA ALA A 47 -4.46 4.34 -23.91
C ALA A 47 -5.11 5.27 -24.94
N ILE A 48 -5.60 6.42 -24.52
CA ILE A 48 -6.14 7.47 -25.38
C ILE A 48 -5.05 8.03 -26.31
N ALA A 49 -3.88 8.35 -25.74
CA ALA A 49 -2.77 8.88 -26.53
C ALA A 49 -2.29 7.88 -27.61
N GLN A 50 -2.21 6.58 -27.26
CA GLN A 50 -1.87 5.53 -28.20
C GLN A 50 -2.90 5.42 -29.33
N LYS A 51 -4.20 5.51 -28.99
CA LYS A 51 -5.29 5.50 -29.97
C LYS A 51 -5.19 6.69 -30.95
N GLU A 52 -4.89 7.89 -30.45
CA GLU A 52 -4.74 9.08 -31.29
C GLU A 52 -3.49 8.99 -32.17
N LEU A 53 -2.37 8.44 -31.71
CA LEU A 53 -1.21 8.19 -32.55
C LEU A 53 -1.51 7.26 -33.71
N ILE A 54 -2.20 6.15 -33.47
CA ILE A 54 -2.58 5.19 -34.51
C ILE A 54 -3.52 5.86 -35.55
N LYS A 55 -4.42 6.72 -35.07
CA LYS A 55 -5.33 7.46 -35.92
C LYS A 55 -4.62 8.53 -36.77
N SER A 56 -3.69 9.26 -36.19
CA SER A 56 -2.93 10.33 -36.86
C SER A 56 -1.92 9.78 -37.87
N SER A 57 -1.34 8.61 -37.63
CA SER A 57 -0.45 7.95 -38.59
C SER A 57 -1.15 7.57 -39.93
N ASN A 58 -2.48 7.37 -39.91
CA ASN A 58 -3.30 7.08 -41.06
C ASN A 58 -3.81 8.32 -41.82
N LEU A 59 -3.61 9.52 -41.26
CA LEU A 59 -4.17 10.76 -41.80
C LEU A 59 -3.08 11.83 -41.85
N ASN A 60 -2.07 11.79 -42.57
CA ASN A 60 -1.05 12.85 -42.81
C ASN A 60 -1.24 14.20 -42.06
N PHE A 61 -1.73 14.17 -40.83
CA PHE A 61 -2.02 15.34 -40.04
C PHE A 61 -0.78 15.81 -39.32
N ASN A 62 -0.46 17.09 -39.47
CA ASN A 62 0.62 17.81 -38.81
C ASN A 62 0.58 17.62 -37.27
N ASN A 63 1.46 16.82 -36.78
CA ASN A 63 2.35 16.99 -35.63
C ASN A 63 1.84 17.72 -34.39
N SER A 64 0.93 17.15 -33.64
CA SER A 64 0.98 17.36 -32.18
C SER A 64 1.90 16.29 -31.57
N ASN A 65 3.04 16.66 -31.02
CA ASN A 65 3.96 15.76 -30.33
C ASN A 65 3.33 15.28 -28.97
N LEU A 66 2.17 15.84 -28.61
CA LEU A 66 1.50 15.59 -27.33
C LEU A 66 1.20 14.11 -27.05
N PRO A 67 0.62 13.31 -27.98
CA PRO A 67 0.40 11.89 -27.71
C PRO A 67 1.69 11.12 -27.49
N PHE A 68 2.76 11.46 -28.21
CA PHE A 68 4.06 10.85 -28.04
C PHE A 68 4.67 11.17 -26.70
N ASP A 69 4.60 12.43 -26.26
CA ASP A 69 5.07 12.87 -24.94
C ASP A 69 4.33 12.17 -23.80
N ILE A 70 3.02 12.00 -23.93
CA ILE A 70 2.21 11.26 -22.94
C ILE A 70 2.67 9.81 -22.87
N ILE A 71 2.88 9.15 -24.01
CA ILE A 71 3.30 7.75 -24.05
C ILE A 71 4.69 7.55 -23.44
N GLN A 72 5.60 8.49 -23.60
CA GLN A 72 6.91 8.43 -22.97
C GLN A 72 6.87 8.68 -21.47
N LYS A 73 5.96 9.53 -20.99
CA LYS A 73 5.87 9.96 -19.58
C LYS A 73 5.04 9.06 -18.68
N ILE A 74 4.56 7.91 -19.13
CA ILE A 74 3.65 7.04 -18.35
C ILE A 74 4.25 6.45 -17.07
N GLY A 75 5.45 6.76 -16.71
CA GLY A 75 6.06 6.26 -15.48
C GLY A 75 6.46 4.77 -15.55
N LYS A 76 6.57 4.14 -14.37
CA LYS A 76 7.10 2.77 -14.20
C LYS A 76 6.02 1.70 -14.02
N THR A 77 4.75 1.99 -14.32
CA THR A 77 3.68 1.00 -14.18
C THR A 77 3.83 -0.10 -15.24
N PRO A 78 3.89 -1.39 -14.86
CA PRO A 78 4.01 -2.48 -15.81
C PRO A 78 2.70 -2.71 -16.55
N ILE A 79 2.78 -2.87 -17.87
CA ILE A 79 1.63 -2.98 -18.79
C ILE A 79 1.81 -4.18 -19.71
N ILE A 80 0.71 -4.89 -20.00
CA ILE A 80 0.61 -5.93 -21.02
C ILE A 80 -0.62 -5.64 -21.87
N GLN A 81 -0.42 -5.54 -23.18
CA GLN A 81 -1.50 -5.38 -24.14
C GLN A 81 -1.87 -6.72 -24.76
N VAL A 82 -3.17 -6.97 -24.85
CA VAL A 82 -3.71 -8.21 -25.37
C VAL A 82 -4.79 -7.92 -26.41
N ASN A 83 -4.81 -8.68 -27.50
CA ASN A 83 -5.85 -8.57 -28.51
C ASN A 83 -7.17 -9.24 -28.02
N SER A 84 -8.24 -9.11 -28.80
CA SER A 84 -9.54 -9.75 -28.49
C SER A 84 -9.47 -11.28 -28.39
N LYS A 85 -8.47 -11.91 -29.00
CA LYS A 85 -8.23 -13.37 -28.96
C LYS A 85 -7.40 -13.81 -27.73
N GLY A 86 -7.02 -12.89 -26.84
CA GLY A 86 -6.21 -13.19 -25.66
C GLY A 86 -4.71 -13.33 -25.90
N LYS A 87 -4.21 -13.06 -27.13
CA LYS A 87 -2.78 -13.09 -27.43
C LYS A 87 -2.11 -11.77 -27.02
N ILE A 88 -0.96 -11.86 -26.35
CA ILE A 88 -0.14 -10.71 -26.00
C ILE A 88 0.42 -10.06 -27.28
N ILE A 89 0.20 -8.75 -27.41
CA ILE A 89 0.66 -7.95 -28.58
C ILE A 89 1.91 -7.18 -28.21
N ASP A 90 1.89 -6.56 -27.01
CA ASP A 90 2.96 -5.68 -26.55
C ASP A 90 3.02 -5.66 -25.03
N PHE A 91 4.15 -5.25 -24.46
CA PHE A 91 4.33 -5.06 -23.03
C PHE A 91 5.33 -3.94 -22.75
N LYS A 92 5.20 -3.29 -21.59
CA LYS A 92 6.06 -2.18 -21.17
C LYS A 92 6.34 -2.26 -19.67
N ASN A 93 7.56 -1.82 -19.27
CA ASN A 93 8.00 -1.75 -17.86
C ASN A 93 7.94 -3.09 -17.12
N ILE A 94 8.21 -4.18 -17.79
CA ILE A 94 8.38 -5.50 -17.19
C ILE A 94 9.87 -5.80 -17.15
N ASP A 95 10.42 -5.98 -15.93
CA ASP A 95 11.83 -6.30 -15.76
C ASP A 95 12.10 -7.72 -16.29
N ILE A 96 12.94 -7.78 -17.31
CA ILE A 96 13.36 -9.02 -17.99
C ILE A 96 14.83 -9.34 -17.62
N GLU A 97 15.33 -8.76 -16.53
CA GLU A 97 16.76 -8.67 -16.19
C GLU A 97 17.55 -9.99 -16.12
N ASN A 98 16.90 -11.17 -16.21
CA ASN A 98 17.60 -12.45 -16.09
C ASN A 98 17.27 -13.48 -17.19
N MET A 99 16.80 -13.07 -18.35
CA MET A 99 16.48 -14.00 -19.44
C MET A 99 17.45 -13.85 -20.61
N GLU A 100 18.48 -14.69 -20.63
CA GLU A 100 19.31 -14.90 -21.81
C GLU A 100 18.41 -15.32 -22.98
N ASN A 101 18.22 -14.41 -23.94
CA ASN A 101 17.81 -14.64 -25.34
C ASN A 101 16.44 -15.25 -25.68
N LYS A 102 15.55 -15.56 -24.75
CA LYS A 102 14.14 -15.86 -25.10
C LYS A 102 13.21 -15.29 -24.03
N ILE A 103 12.41 -14.30 -24.43
CA ILE A 103 11.27 -13.86 -23.62
C ILE A 103 10.37 -15.08 -23.46
N ASP A 104 10.40 -15.69 -22.25
CA ASP A 104 9.59 -16.85 -21.97
C ASP A 104 8.12 -16.43 -22.00
N SER A 105 7.41 -16.94 -23.01
CA SER A 105 5.99 -16.67 -23.17
C SER A 105 5.22 -17.06 -21.90
N LEU A 106 5.66 -18.10 -21.18
CA LEU A 106 5.09 -18.54 -19.92
C LEU A 106 5.21 -17.47 -18.83
N PHE A 107 6.35 -16.78 -18.73
CA PHE A 107 6.58 -15.69 -17.79
C PHE A 107 5.60 -14.52 -18.03
N LEU A 108 5.45 -14.11 -19.29
CA LEU A 108 4.51 -13.04 -19.65
C LEU A 108 3.05 -13.43 -19.36
N TYR A 109 2.66 -14.69 -19.62
CA TYR A 109 1.32 -15.17 -19.27
C TYR A 109 1.09 -15.23 -17.75
N ASN A 110 2.09 -15.61 -16.97
CA ASN A 110 2.02 -15.59 -15.51
C ASN A 110 1.86 -14.16 -14.99
N LYS A 111 2.62 -13.19 -15.55
CA LYS A 111 2.47 -11.76 -15.24
C LYS A 111 1.10 -11.23 -15.66
N LEU A 112 0.60 -11.63 -16.81
CA LEU A 112 -0.74 -11.26 -17.27
C LEU A 112 -1.82 -11.76 -16.30
N ASN A 113 -1.73 -12.99 -15.83
CA ASN A 113 -2.67 -13.54 -14.84
C ASN A 113 -2.59 -12.79 -13.50
N LEU A 114 -1.40 -12.41 -13.08
CA LEU A 114 -1.21 -11.57 -11.91
C LEU A 114 -1.88 -10.21 -12.09
N PHE A 115 -1.68 -9.53 -13.22
CA PHE A 115 -2.28 -8.21 -13.50
C PHE A 115 -3.81 -8.27 -13.58
N LYS A 116 -4.37 -9.37 -14.12
CA LYS A 116 -5.82 -9.62 -14.10
C LYS A 116 -6.41 -9.70 -12.69
N SER A 117 -5.64 -10.22 -11.72
CA SER A 117 -6.08 -10.30 -10.33
C SER A 117 -5.92 -8.98 -9.56
N GLN A 118 -5.05 -8.08 -10.02
CA GLN A 118 -4.76 -6.81 -9.36
C GLN A 118 -5.71 -5.69 -9.79
N ASN A 119 -5.96 -5.59 -11.11
CA ASN A 119 -6.69 -4.46 -11.69
C ASN A 119 -7.61 -4.90 -12.83
N GLU A 120 -8.74 -4.18 -12.98
CA GLU A 120 -9.60 -4.34 -14.14
C GLU A 120 -8.93 -3.81 -15.41
N PRO A 121 -9.09 -4.51 -16.57
CA PRO A 121 -8.46 -4.08 -17.81
C PRO A 121 -9.10 -2.80 -18.34
N ILE A 122 -8.29 -2.01 -19.05
CA ILE A 122 -8.76 -0.88 -19.85
C ILE A 122 -9.01 -1.37 -21.26
N ILE A 123 -10.23 -1.18 -21.76
CA ILE A 123 -10.64 -1.62 -23.10
C ILE A 123 -10.48 -0.47 -24.08
N VAL A 124 -9.65 -0.67 -25.09
CA VAL A 124 -9.42 0.31 -26.18
C VAL A 124 -10.08 -0.21 -27.44
N LYS A 125 -11.10 0.52 -27.91
CA LYS A 125 -11.82 0.22 -29.15
C LYS A 125 -11.28 1.05 -30.29
N TYR A 126 -10.86 0.39 -31.36
CA TYR A 126 -10.39 1.02 -32.60
C TYR A 126 -11.46 0.84 -33.68
N LYS A 127 -11.84 1.92 -34.39
CA LYS A 127 -12.91 1.90 -35.41
C LYS A 127 -12.74 0.82 -36.49
N ASN A 128 -11.50 0.47 -36.86
CA ASN A 128 -11.17 -0.45 -37.96
C ASN A 128 -10.14 -1.51 -37.56
N LEU A 129 -9.86 -1.66 -36.29
CA LEU A 129 -8.88 -2.61 -35.75
C LEU A 129 -9.52 -3.48 -34.67
N ILE A 130 -8.86 -4.59 -34.37
CA ILE A 130 -9.27 -5.52 -33.34
C ILE A 130 -9.18 -4.80 -31.97
N ASP A 131 -10.27 -4.81 -31.20
CA ASP A 131 -10.28 -4.28 -29.85
C ASP A 131 -9.14 -4.83 -29.00
N GLN A 132 -8.49 -3.97 -28.26
CA GLN A 132 -7.36 -4.33 -27.40
C GLN A 132 -7.74 -4.16 -25.94
N LYS A 133 -7.21 -5.02 -25.09
CA LYS A 133 -7.31 -4.91 -23.63
C LYS A 133 -5.94 -4.63 -23.06
N ILE A 134 -5.85 -3.61 -22.23
CA ILE A 134 -4.66 -3.21 -21.53
C ILE A 134 -4.77 -3.71 -20.10
N TYR A 135 -3.92 -4.65 -19.72
CA TYR A 135 -3.75 -5.12 -18.36
C TYR A 135 -2.54 -4.43 -17.75
N TYR A 136 -2.65 -3.98 -16.52
CA TYR A 136 -1.56 -3.30 -15.82
C TYR A 136 -1.43 -3.84 -14.40
N GLY A 137 -0.19 -3.94 -13.94
CA GLY A 137 0.13 -4.34 -12.59
C GLY A 137 0.28 -3.14 -11.66
N ASP A 138 0.32 -3.39 -10.37
CA ASP A 138 0.61 -2.37 -9.37
C ASP A 138 2.05 -1.85 -9.58
N SER A 139 2.23 -0.54 -9.57
CA SER A 139 3.56 0.07 -9.64
C SER A 139 4.41 -0.30 -8.42
N THR A 140 5.72 -0.08 -8.52
CA THR A 140 6.64 -0.29 -7.37
C THR A 140 6.24 0.55 -6.15
N LEU A 141 5.63 1.71 -6.38
CA LEU A 141 5.10 2.56 -5.31
C LEU A 141 3.92 1.91 -4.60
N LEU A 142 2.92 1.43 -5.35
CA LEU A 142 1.75 0.74 -4.78
C LEU A 142 2.15 -0.54 -4.05
N GLN A 143 3.09 -1.31 -4.62
CA GLN A 143 3.60 -2.53 -3.97
C GLN A 143 4.24 -2.22 -2.61
N LYS A 144 5.02 -1.15 -2.49
CA LYS A 144 5.59 -0.71 -1.22
C LYS A 144 4.51 -0.23 -0.26
N LEU A 145 3.58 0.61 -0.71
CA LEU A 145 2.49 1.14 0.11
C LEU A 145 1.60 0.05 0.72
N LYS A 146 1.43 -1.08 0.05
CA LYS A 146 0.68 -2.23 0.56
C LYS A 146 1.20 -2.75 1.90
N TYR A 147 2.50 -2.61 2.18
CA TYR A 147 3.13 -3.07 3.42
C TYR A 147 3.18 -2.00 4.53
N TYR A 148 2.87 -0.72 4.22
CA TYR A 148 2.90 0.36 5.20
C TYR A 148 1.97 0.15 6.41
N PRO A 149 0.70 -0.26 6.23
CA PRO A 149 -0.18 -0.49 7.37
C PRO A 149 0.36 -1.57 8.32
N LEU A 150 0.98 -2.61 7.76
CA LEU A 150 1.57 -3.70 8.54
C LEU A 150 2.81 -3.21 9.32
N ALA A 151 3.69 -2.45 8.69
CA ALA A 151 4.86 -1.88 9.35
C ALA A 151 4.46 -0.92 10.48
N LEU A 152 3.48 -0.04 10.23
CA LEU A 152 2.96 0.89 11.23
C LEU A 152 2.32 0.15 12.41
N SER A 153 1.51 -0.89 12.15
CA SER A 153 0.88 -1.67 13.23
C SER A 153 1.92 -2.38 14.10
N LEU A 154 3.00 -2.89 13.51
CA LEU A 154 4.10 -3.52 14.24
C LEU A 154 4.83 -2.52 15.15
N ILE A 155 5.11 -1.31 14.66
CA ILE A 155 5.73 -0.23 15.45
C ILE A 155 4.85 0.13 16.64
N ILE A 156 3.53 0.24 16.44
CA ILE A 156 2.59 0.59 17.51
C ILE A 156 2.52 -0.51 18.55
N ILE A 157 2.51 -1.78 18.14
CA ILE A 157 2.53 -2.92 19.06
C ILE A 157 3.82 -2.90 19.90
N LEU A 158 4.98 -2.69 19.28
CA LEU A 158 6.24 -2.56 20.01
C LEU A 158 6.21 -1.42 21.02
N PHE A 159 5.68 -0.27 20.64
CA PHE A 159 5.55 0.88 21.52
C PHE A 159 4.63 0.59 22.70
N ALA A 160 3.50 -0.08 22.45
CA ALA A 160 2.58 -0.51 23.50
C ALA A 160 3.24 -1.49 24.48
N LEU A 161 4.05 -2.42 24.01
CA LEU A 161 4.80 -3.36 24.87
C LEU A 161 5.83 -2.62 25.74
N VAL A 162 6.54 -1.65 25.21
CA VAL A 162 7.50 -0.83 26.01
C VAL A 162 6.77 -0.06 27.11
N ILE A 163 5.64 0.60 26.77
CA ILE A 163 4.84 1.31 27.76
C ILE A 163 4.32 0.35 28.82
N PHE A 164 3.82 -0.82 28.44
CA PHE A 164 3.33 -1.83 29.38
C PHE A 164 4.44 -2.30 30.33
N TYR A 165 5.65 -2.53 29.81
CA TYR A 165 6.81 -2.93 30.61
C TYR A 165 7.18 -1.86 31.63
N VAL A 166 7.33 -0.60 31.19
CA VAL A 166 7.63 0.54 32.04
C VAL A 166 6.58 0.71 33.14
N TYR A 167 5.30 0.64 32.78
CA TYR A 167 4.20 0.74 33.72
C TYR A 167 4.23 -0.38 34.79
N LYS A 168 4.46 -1.63 34.37
CA LYS A 168 4.60 -2.77 35.30
C LYS A 168 5.76 -2.60 36.25
N THR A 169 6.90 -2.16 35.75
CA THR A 169 8.12 -1.91 36.55
C THR A 169 7.88 -0.80 37.58
N SER A 170 7.20 0.27 37.19
CA SER A 170 6.85 1.39 38.07
C SER A 170 5.97 0.92 39.25
N ILE A 171 4.95 0.11 38.98
CA ILE A 171 4.07 -0.43 40.05
C ILE A 171 4.85 -1.30 41.02
N ILE A 172 5.72 -2.18 40.51
CA ILE A 172 6.55 -3.05 41.36
C ILE A 172 7.50 -2.21 42.25
N SER A 173 8.08 -1.17 41.66
CA SER A 173 8.97 -0.25 42.38
C SER A 173 8.24 0.49 43.51
N GLU A 174 7.04 1.01 43.24
CA GLU A 174 6.19 1.64 44.29
C GLU A 174 5.84 0.67 45.40
N GLN A 175 5.46 -0.56 45.10
CA GLN A 175 5.17 -1.58 46.09
C GLN A 175 6.40 -1.91 46.97
N ASN A 176 7.56 -2.09 46.36
CA ASN A 176 8.80 -2.36 47.07
C ASN A 176 9.18 -1.20 48.00
N MET A 177 9.01 0.04 47.57
CA MET A 177 9.27 1.23 48.37
C MET A 177 8.32 1.30 49.59
N LEU A 178 7.03 0.97 49.42
CA LEU A 178 6.05 0.90 50.52
C LEU A 178 6.44 -0.19 51.53
N TRP A 179 6.80 -1.39 51.04
CA TRP A 179 7.26 -2.48 51.93
C TRP A 179 8.52 -2.13 52.70
N ALA A 180 9.49 -1.49 52.07
CA ALA A 180 10.72 -1.02 52.72
C ALA A 180 10.42 0.04 53.79
N GLY A 181 9.48 0.95 53.51
CA GLY A 181 9.01 1.95 54.49
C GLY A 181 8.34 1.34 55.71
N ILE A 182 7.43 0.39 55.49
CA ILE A 182 6.74 -0.34 56.60
C ILE A 182 7.76 -1.14 57.44
N ALA A 183 8.68 -1.87 56.80
CA ALA A 183 9.70 -2.64 57.48
C ALA A 183 10.62 -1.76 58.36
N LYS A 184 11.00 -0.59 57.89
CA LYS A 184 11.81 0.39 58.60
C LYS A 184 11.08 0.94 59.82
N GLU A 185 9.77 1.29 59.66
CA GLU A 185 8.97 1.81 60.77
C GLU A 185 8.73 0.74 61.84
N THR A 186 8.40 -0.49 61.41
CA THR A 186 8.20 -1.60 62.35
C THR A 186 9.51 -1.93 63.12
N ALA A 187 10.65 -1.94 62.48
CA ALA A 187 11.94 -2.14 63.13
C ALA A 187 12.25 -1.05 64.18
N HIS A 188 11.89 0.19 63.88
CA HIS A 188 12.08 1.31 64.81
C HIS A 188 11.16 1.21 66.03
N GLN A 189 9.93 0.76 65.85
CA GLN A 189 8.95 0.55 66.97
C GLN A 189 9.32 -0.63 67.86
N ILE A 190 9.99 -1.66 67.37
CA ILE A 190 10.41 -2.82 68.15
C ILE A 190 11.71 -2.52 68.92
N ALA A 191 12.54 -1.58 68.45
CA ALA A 191 13.82 -1.23 69.10
C ALA A 191 13.69 -0.18 70.21
N THR A 192 12.51 0.39 70.43
CA THR A 192 12.16 1.27 71.57
C THR A 192 11.40 0.52 72.63
#